data_06abc8670eadc3cad93c63f14a2d84b1
#
_entry.id   06abc8670eadc3cad93c63f14a2d84b1
#
_cell.length_a   1.000
_cell.length_b   1.000
_cell.length_c   1.000
_cell.angle_alpha   90.00
_cell.angle_beta   90.00
_cell.angle_gamma   90.00
#
_symmetry.space_group_name_H-M   'P 1'
#
loop_
_entity.id
_entity.type
_entity.pdbx_description
1 polymer ?
#
loop_
_entity_poly.entity_id
_entity_poly.type
_entity_poly.pdbx_seq_one_letter_code
_entity_poly.pdbx_strand_id
1 'polypeptide(L)'
;MQTIELTDGGILLYNDAFLPPDLADRYFAELRDHCAWEQKPGVFGHMQPRLIASYGEPGIVYRYSGRDNVALPWTPTLLEIKEKIEAVQGRYNYCLLNRYRSGQDSMGMHADDEPEMGNVIGSLSLGATRKFRIKHNKSKETMSLPVGNGTLIIMAGTMQQFWKHEIPKTKENVGERINLTFRQIMEPA
;
A
#
# COMPACT_ATOMS: atom_id res chain seq x y z
N MET A 1 3.12 -4.33 -17.89
CA MET A 1 3.82 -4.41 -16.59
C MET A 1 5.30 -4.28 -16.86
N GLN A 2 5.93 -3.25 -16.32
CA GLN A 2 7.38 -3.04 -16.38
C GLN A 2 8.03 -3.69 -15.16
N THR A 3 9.10 -4.46 -15.36
CA THR A 3 9.94 -4.98 -14.28
C THR A 3 11.12 -4.04 -14.06
N ILE A 4 11.33 -3.63 -12.82
CA ILE A 4 12.46 -2.79 -12.39
C ILE A 4 13.27 -3.63 -11.40
N GLU A 5 14.46 -4.00 -11.82
CA GLU A 5 15.43 -4.70 -10.96
C GLU A 5 16.18 -3.65 -10.12
N LEU A 6 16.27 -3.92 -8.84
CA LEU A 6 16.89 -3.04 -7.86
C LEU A 6 18.15 -3.69 -7.28
N THR A 7 19.08 -2.87 -6.79
CA THR A 7 20.28 -3.30 -6.07
C THR A 7 19.92 -4.30 -4.95
N ASP A 8 20.77 -5.31 -4.74
CA ASP A 8 20.63 -6.39 -3.76
C ASP A 8 19.38 -7.29 -3.99
N GLY A 9 18.88 -7.38 -5.24
CA GLY A 9 17.83 -8.34 -5.63
C GLY A 9 16.39 -7.90 -5.31
N GLY A 10 16.17 -6.63 -5.00
CA GLY A 10 14.83 -6.07 -4.92
C GLY A 10 14.17 -6.03 -6.30
N ILE A 11 12.86 -6.22 -6.35
CA ILE A 11 12.09 -6.23 -7.59
C ILE A 11 10.85 -5.36 -7.41
N LEU A 12 10.62 -4.46 -8.38
CA LEU A 12 9.35 -3.76 -8.54
C LEU A 12 8.71 -4.14 -9.87
N LEU A 13 7.46 -4.58 -9.83
CA LEU A 13 6.62 -4.62 -11.03
C LEU A 13 5.76 -3.36 -11.02
N TYR A 14 5.82 -2.57 -12.08
CA TYR A 14 5.13 -1.29 -12.18
C TYR A 14 4.19 -1.26 -13.39
N ASN A 15 2.96 -0.82 -13.18
CA ASN A 15 1.99 -0.59 -14.24
C ASN A 15 1.14 0.64 -13.87
N ASP A 16 1.33 1.74 -14.58
CA ASP A 16 0.64 3.01 -14.36
C ASP A 16 -0.80 3.04 -14.93
N ALA A 17 -1.16 2.04 -15.72
CA ALA A 17 -2.48 1.85 -16.33
C ALA A 17 -3.04 0.44 -16.07
N PHE A 18 -2.84 -0.10 -14.85
CA PHE A 18 -3.32 -1.44 -14.48
C PHE A 18 -4.85 -1.52 -14.49
N LEU A 19 -5.52 -0.50 -13.98
CA LEU A 19 -6.97 -0.38 -14.09
C LEU A 19 -7.34 0.69 -15.13
N PRO A 20 -8.37 0.44 -15.96
CA PRO A 20 -8.98 1.49 -16.75
C PRO A 20 -9.50 2.64 -15.87
N PRO A 21 -9.44 3.91 -16.33
CA PRO A 21 -9.82 5.07 -15.52
C PRO A 21 -11.21 4.97 -14.88
N ASP A 22 -12.23 4.60 -15.68
CA ASP A 22 -13.62 4.50 -15.20
C ASP A 22 -13.77 3.46 -14.07
N LEU A 23 -13.04 2.35 -14.15
CA LEU A 23 -13.04 1.32 -13.12
C LEU A 23 -12.32 1.79 -11.86
N ALA A 24 -11.18 2.47 -12.02
CA ALA A 24 -10.42 3.04 -10.91
C ALA A 24 -11.22 4.11 -10.18
N ASP A 25 -11.93 4.98 -10.90
CA ASP A 25 -12.82 6.02 -10.35
C ASP A 25 -13.99 5.40 -9.56
N ARG A 26 -14.60 4.34 -10.09
CA ARG A 26 -15.66 3.60 -9.40
C ARG A 26 -15.15 3.01 -8.08
N TYR A 27 -14.01 2.33 -8.08
CA TYR A 27 -13.41 1.78 -6.88
C TYR A 27 -13.02 2.87 -5.88
N PHE A 28 -12.46 3.98 -6.36
CA PHE A 28 -12.11 5.11 -5.50
C PHE A 28 -13.34 5.64 -4.76
N ALA A 29 -14.44 5.92 -5.46
CA ALA A 29 -15.67 6.43 -4.87
C ALA A 29 -16.26 5.45 -3.85
N GLU A 30 -16.36 4.17 -4.21
CA GLU A 30 -16.89 3.12 -3.35
C GLU A 30 -16.09 2.98 -2.05
N LEU A 31 -14.76 2.90 -2.15
CA LEU A 31 -13.91 2.75 -0.97
C LEU A 31 -13.86 4.01 -0.12
N ARG A 32 -13.85 5.22 -0.74
CA ARG A 32 -13.88 6.48 -0.02
C ARG A 32 -15.11 6.60 0.88
N ASP A 33 -16.26 6.20 0.37
CA ASP A 33 -17.56 6.46 1.00
C ASP A 33 -18.00 5.33 1.95
N HIS A 34 -17.51 4.09 1.77
CA HIS A 34 -18.00 2.91 2.50
C HIS A 34 -16.95 2.20 3.37
N CYS A 35 -15.67 2.52 3.26
CA CYS A 35 -14.67 1.94 4.18
C CYS A 35 -14.77 2.54 5.59
N ALA A 36 -14.47 1.71 6.58
CA ALA A 36 -14.42 2.09 7.99
C ALA A 36 -13.13 2.89 8.31
N TRP A 37 -13.06 4.11 7.82
CA TRP A 37 -11.88 4.96 7.98
C TRP A 37 -11.67 5.41 9.42
N GLU A 38 -10.45 5.25 9.92
CA GLU A 38 -10.02 5.70 11.24
C GLU A 38 -8.75 6.52 11.15
N GLN A 39 -8.58 7.50 12.03
CA GLN A 39 -7.29 8.15 12.24
C GLN A 39 -6.66 7.62 13.53
N LYS A 40 -5.53 6.93 13.43
CA LYS A 40 -4.86 6.31 14.57
C LYS A 40 -3.65 7.12 15.05
N PRO A 41 -3.32 7.10 16.34
CA PRO A 41 -2.07 7.66 16.82
C PRO A 41 -0.88 6.85 16.28
N GLY A 42 0.20 7.53 15.92
CA GLY A 42 1.48 6.94 15.59
C GLY A 42 2.29 6.54 16.83
N VAL A 43 3.51 6.06 16.61
CA VAL A 43 4.41 5.53 17.66
C VAL A 43 4.68 6.56 18.77
N PHE A 44 4.75 7.84 18.43
CA PHE A 44 5.02 8.92 19.40
C PHE A 44 3.76 9.64 19.91
N GLY A 45 2.58 9.04 19.77
CA GLY A 45 1.32 9.61 20.24
C GLY A 45 0.68 10.69 19.37
N HIS A 46 1.38 11.22 18.37
CA HIS A 46 0.80 12.14 17.38
C HIS A 46 -0.10 11.36 16.41
N MET A 47 -1.21 11.96 16.01
CA MET A 47 -2.10 11.35 15.02
C MET A 47 -1.37 11.15 13.69
N GLN A 48 -1.52 9.96 13.10
CA GLN A 48 -0.94 9.68 11.80
C GLN A 48 -1.52 10.65 10.75
N PRO A 49 -0.68 11.19 9.86
CA PRO A 49 -1.14 12.12 8.82
C PRO A 49 -1.77 11.34 7.64
N ARG A 50 -2.83 10.61 7.92
CA ARG A 50 -3.69 9.87 6.99
C ARG A 50 -4.78 9.13 7.75
N LEU A 51 -5.81 8.68 7.06
CA LEU A 51 -6.78 7.72 7.59
C LEU A 51 -6.39 6.30 7.15
N ILE A 52 -6.76 5.31 7.95
CA ILE A 52 -6.53 3.90 7.64
C ILE A 52 -7.81 3.08 7.78
N ALA A 53 -7.87 1.95 7.08
CA ALA A 53 -8.85 0.90 7.25
C ALA A 53 -8.20 -0.46 6.96
N SER A 54 -8.66 -1.53 7.61
CA SER A 54 -8.06 -2.87 7.51
C SER A 54 -9.12 -3.90 7.19
N TYR A 55 -8.89 -4.70 6.16
CA TYR A 55 -9.79 -5.78 5.72
C TYR A 55 -8.98 -7.06 5.44
N GLY A 56 -9.63 -8.22 5.61
CA GLY A 56 -8.92 -9.48 5.40
C GLY A 56 -9.78 -10.70 5.65
N GLU A 57 -9.14 -11.86 5.64
CA GLU A 57 -9.74 -13.12 6.03
C GLU A 57 -10.14 -13.10 7.51
N PRO A 58 -11.19 -13.83 7.90
CA PRO A 58 -11.62 -13.90 9.30
C PRO A 58 -10.49 -14.32 10.23
N GLY A 59 -10.31 -13.57 11.33
CA GLY A 59 -9.31 -13.89 12.36
C GLY A 59 -7.91 -13.34 12.08
N ILE A 60 -7.66 -12.74 10.93
CA ILE A 60 -6.36 -12.11 10.65
C ILE A 60 -6.19 -10.87 11.54
N VAL A 61 -5.10 -10.88 12.29
CA VAL A 61 -4.64 -9.74 13.10
C VAL A 61 -3.25 -9.35 12.59
N TYR A 62 -3.15 -8.12 12.11
CA TYR A 62 -1.86 -7.57 11.67
C TYR A 62 -1.31 -6.62 12.71
N ARG A 63 -0.15 -6.96 13.27
CA ARG A 63 0.54 -6.13 14.25
C ARG A 63 1.43 -5.11 13.55
N TYR A 64 0.97 -3.87 13.52
CA TYR A 64 1.70 -2.75 12.91
C TYR A 64 1.90 -1.62 13.93
N SER A 65 3.11 -1.06 13.99
CA SER A 65 3.46 0.02 14.94
C SER A 65 3.14 -0.32 16.40
N GLY A 66 3.34 -1.60 16.80
CA GLY A 66 3.10 -2.08 18.16
C GLY A 66 1.63 -2.25 18.53
N ARG A 67 0.71 -2.23 17.58
CA ARG A 67 -0.74 -2.38 17.78
C ARG A 67 -1.32 -3.45 16.90
N ASP A 68 -2.28 -4.16 17.45
CA ASP A 68 -3.05 -5.14 16.72
C ASP A 68 -4.14 -4.44 15.88
N ASN A 69 -4.14 -4.69 14.58
CA ASN A 69 -5.16 -4.24 13.65
C ASN A 69 -5.96 -5.48 13.24
N VAL A 70 -7.14 -5.64 13.83
CA VAL A 70 -8.05 -6.71 13.46
C VAL A 70 -8.66 -6.37 12.12
N ALA A 71 -8.55 -7.29 11.16
CA ALA A 71 -9.14 -7.12 9.85
C ALA A 71 -10.66 -7.20 9.91
N LEU A 72 -11.35 -6.26 9.26
CA LEU A 72 -12.77 -6.39 8.94
C LEU A 72 -12.94 -7.40 7.81
N PRO A 73 -14.12 -8.04 7.67
CA PRO A 73 -14.39 -8.91 6.54
C PRO A 73 -14.24 -8.22 5.20
N TRP A 74 -13.76 -8.94 4.19
CA TRP A 74 -13.66 -8.43 2.83
C TRP A 74 -14.99 -7.86 2.32
N THR A 75 -14.94 -6.71 1.65
CA THR A 75 -16.07 -6.22 0.85
C THR A 75 -16.03 -6.81 -0.56
N PRO A 76 -17.15 -6.88 -1.29
CA PRO A 76 -17.15 -7.34 -2.68
C PRO A 76 -16.14 -6.59 -3.56
N THR A 77 -16.04 -5.27 -3.40
CA THR A 77 -15.10 -4.43 -4.14
C THR A 77 -13.65 -4.81 -3.84
N LEU A 78 -13.29 -5.05 -2.58
CA LEU A 78 -11.94 -5.45 -2.20
C LEU A 78 -11.59 -6.86 -2.71
N LEU A 79 -12.54 -7.78 -2.74
CA LEU A 79 -12.35 -9.11 -3.33
C LEU A 79 -12.10 -9.01 -4.84
N GLU A 80 -12.91 -8.23 -5.57
CA GLU A 80 -12.71 -8.01 -7.01
C GLU A 80 -11.31 -7.43 -7.31
N ILE A 81 -10.85 -6.45 -6.53
CA ILE A 81 -9.52 -5.86 -6.67
C ILE A 81 -8.44 -6.90 -6.34
N LYS A 82 -8.59 -7.65 -5.24
CA LYS A 82 -7.67 -8.69 -4.81
C LYS A 82 -7.45 -9.72 -5.92
N GLU A 83 -8.52 -10.26 -6.50
CA GLU A 83 -8.44 -11.24 -7.60
C GLU A 83 -7.68 -10.71 -8.81
N LYS A 84 -7.90 -9.45 -9.19
CA LYS A 84 -7.17 -8.82 -10.31
C LYS A 84 -5.66 -8.72 -10.03
N ILE A 85 -5.27 -8.39 -8.79
CA ILE A 85 -3.86 -8.26 -8.42
C ILE A 85 -3.22 -9.65 -8.29
N GLU A 86 -3.90 -10.64 -7.72
CA GLU A 86 -3.43 -12.02 -7.63
C GLU A 86 -3.24 -12.69 -8.99
N ALA A 87 -3.99 -12.26 -10.00
CA ALA A 87 -3.78 -12.71 -11.38
C ALA A 87 -2.44 -12.22 -11.98
N VAL A 88 -1.86 -11.17 -11.40
CA VAL A 88 -0.49 -10.72 -11.74
C VAL A 88 0.55 -11.47 -10.94
N GLN A 89 0.49 -11.38 -9.61
CA GLN A 89 1.44 -12.05 -8.72
C GLN A 89 0.94 -12.02 -7.27
N GLY A 90 1.33 -13.04 -6.51
CA GLY A 90 1.08 -13.13 -5.07
C GLY A 90 -0.19 -13.87 -4.69
N ARG A 91 -0.39 -13.99 -3.39
CA ARG A 91 -1.63 -14.42 -2.73
C ARG A 91 -1.78 -13.57 -1.48
N TYR A 92 -2.98 -13.11 -1.21
CA TYR A 92 -3.20 -12.10 -0.17
C TYR A 92 -4.38 -12.49 0.71
N ASN A 93 -4.22 -12.34 2.02
CA ASN A 93 -5.26 -12.56 3.01
C ASN A 93 -5.56 -11.32 3.85
N TYR A 94 -4.85 -10.19 3.58
CA TYR A 94 -5.00 -8.94 4.30
C TYR A 94 -4.77 -7.75 3.37
N CYS A 95 -5.51 -6.66 3.60
CA CYS A 95 -5.34 -5.39 2.93
C CYS A 95 -5.38 -4.24 3.94
N LEU A 96 -4.30 -3.45 3.98
CA LEU A 96 -4.28 -2.16 4.67
C LEU A 96 -4.56 -1.05 3.66
N LEU A 97 -5.60 -0.28 3.90
CA LEU A 97 -5.93 0.90 3.12
C LEU A 97 -5.42 2.15 3.82
N ASN A 98 -4.82 3.05 3.04
CA ASN A 98 -4.37 4.37 3.50
C ASN A 98 -5.06 5.45 2.65
N ARG A 99 -5.81 6.35 3.29
CA ARG A 99 -6.46 7.50 2.64
C ARG A 99 -5.68 8.76 2.99
N TYR A 100 -5.13 9.38 1.96
CA TYR A 100 -4.44 10.67 2.00
C TYR A 100 -5.43 11.73 1.53
N ARG A 101 -5.83 12.62 2.44
CA ARG A 101 -6.88 13.64 2.19
C ARG A 101 -6.39 14.80 1.34
N SER A 102 -5.07 15.02 1.35
CA SER A 102 -4.41 16.09 0.58
C SER A 102 -2.90 15.84 0.49
N GLY A 103 -2.17 16.78 -0.08
CA GLY A 103 -0.70 16.76 -0.13
C GLY A 103 -0.02 16.79 1.24
N GLN A 104 -0.71 17.19 2.30
CA GLN A 104 -0.16 17.24 3.67
C GLN A 104 -0.20 15.87 4.37
N ASP A 105 -1.07 14.97 3.94
CA ASP A 105 -1.05 13.59 4.41
C ASP A 105 0.13 12.82 3.77
N SER A 106 0.74 11.93 4.54
CA SER A 106 1.98 11.26 4.16
C SER A 106 2.16 9.91 4.86
N MET A 107 3.07 9.11 4.33
CA MET A 107 3.64 7.93 4.97
C MET A 107 5.16 8.10 5.00
N GLY A 108 5.75 8.06 6.17
CA GLY A 108 7.21 8.18 6.33
C GLY A 108 7.97 6.98 5.76
N MET A 109 9.28 7.11 5.68
CA MET A 109 10.18 6.08 5.15
C MET A 109 10.16 4.83 6.04
N HIS A 110 9.73 3.68 5.49
CA HIS A 110 9.58 2.39 6.19
C HIS A 110 9.81 1.23 5.23
N ALA A 111 9.94 0.05 5.76
CA ALA A 111 9.79 -1.23 5.08
C ALA A 111 8.61 -1.97 5.72
N ASP A 112 8.00 -2.87 4.96
CA ASP A 112 7.01 -3.83 5.46
C ASP A 112 7.77 -5.15 5.70
N ASP A 113 8.49 -5.22 6.81
CA ASP A 113 9.46 -6.28 7.15
C ASP A 113 9.12 -7.06 8.43
N GLU A 114 7.85 -7.04 8.83
CA GLU A 114 7.38 -7.82 9.96
C GLU A 114 7.55 -9.34 9.69
N PRO A 115 7.94 -10.13 10.71
CA PRO A 115 8.28 -11.56 10.54
C PRO A 115 7.17 -12.43 9.95
N GLU A 116 5.91 -12.06 10.21
CA GLU A 116 4.73 -12.78 9.72
C GLU A 116 4.35 -12.40 8.29
N MET A 117 5.08 -11.47 7.67
CA MET A 117 4.71 -10.96 6.34
C MET A 117 5.36 -11.74 5.21
N GLY A 118 4.57 -12.12 4.21
CA GLY A 118 5.07 -12.62 2.94
C GLY A 118 5.86 -11.57 2.18
N ASN A 119 6.80 -12.01 1.35
CA ASN A 119 7.74 -11.14 0.64
C ASN A 119 7.19 -10.49 -0.65
N VAL A 120 5.94 -10.76 -1.00
CA VAL A 120 5.27 -10.17 -2.16
C VAL A 120 4.11 -9.30 -1.69
N ILE A 121 4.18 -8.01 -2.01
CA ILE A 121 3.20 -7.00 -1.58
C ILE A 121 2.64 -6.30 -2.80
N GLY A 122 1.31 -6.34 -2.94
CA GLY A 122 0.58 -5.62 -3.99
C GLY A 122 0.14 -4.24 -3.49
N SER A 123 0.48 -3.18 -4.22
CA SER A 123 0.13 -1.80 -3.87
C SER A 123 -0.62 -1.14 -5.02
N LEU A 124 -1.94 -0.97 -4.86
CA LEU A 124 -2.81 -0.28 -5.82
C LEU A 124 -3.07 1.14 -5.36
N SER A 125 -2.91 2.09 -6.27
CA SER A 125 -3.23 3.51 -6.05
C SER A 125 -4.49 3.92 -6.79
N LEU A 126 -5.36 4.67 -6.13
CA LEU A 126 -6.58 5.24 -6.68
C LEU A 126 -6.64 6.74 -6.36
N GLY A 127 -7.21 7.55 -7.27
CA GLY A 127 -7.35 8.99 -7.11
C GLY A 127 -6.08 9.76 -7.46
N ALA A 128 -5.76 10.81 -6.69
CA ALA A 128 -4.69 11.75 -7.01
C ALA A 128 -3.30 11.10 -7.11
N THR A 129 -2.51 11.56 -8.06
CA THR A 129 -1.12 11.10 -8.24
C THR A 129 -0.23 11.62 -7.12
N ARG A 130 0.53 10.73 -6.51
CA ARG A 130 1.57 11.04 -5.52
C ARG A 130 2.91 10.43 -5.94
N LYS A 131 3.97 10.90 -5.34
CA LYS A 131 5.31 10.35 -5.50
C LYS A 131 5.49 9.16 -4.56
N PHE A 132 5.78 7.98 -5.11
CA PHE A 132 6.28 6.84 -4.37
C PHE A 132 7.81 6.87 -4.44
N ARG A 133 8.47 7.12 -3.33
CA ARG A 133 9.93 7.20 -3.24
C ARG A 133 10.48 6.00 -2.51
N ILE A 134 11.50 5.38 -3.09
CA ILE A 134 12.25 4.28 -2.48
C ILE A 134 13.69 4.71 -2.22
N LYS A 135 14.31 4.12 -1.22
CA LYS A 135 15.69 4.39 -0.82
C LYS A 135 16.37 3.11 -0.32
N HIS A 136 17.52 2.80 -0.88
CA HIS A 136 18.33 1.68 -0.43
C HIS A 136 18.98 1.95 0.94
N ASN A 137 18.97 0.94 1.83
CA ASN A 137 19.41 1.10 3.22
C ASN A 137 20.90 1.44 3.34
N LYS A 138 21.76 0.82 2.51
CA LYS A 138 23.21 0.96 2.58
C LYS A 138 23.73 2.00 1.60
N SER A 139 23.53 1.84 0.29
CA SER A 139 24.08 2.72 -0.76
C SER A 139 23.46 4.11 -0.77
N LYS A 140 22.27 4.28 -0.15
CA LYS A 140 21.46 5.51 -0.18
C LYS A 140 20.92 5.86 -1.57
N GLU A 141 21.08 4.97 -2.53
CA GLU A 141 20.42 5.06 -3.83
C GLU A 141 18.92 5.35 -3.65
N THR A 142 18.38 6.23 -4.48
CA THR A 142 16.98 6.63 -4.44
C THR A 142 16.34 6.57 -5.82
N MET A 143 15.08 6.15 -5.86
CA MET A 143 14.25 6.20 -7.05
C MET A 143 12.87 6.73 -6.67
N SER A 144 12.18 7.33 -7.62
CA SER A 144 10.80 7.79 -7.44
C SER A 144 9.96 7.43 -8.65
N LEU A 145 8.75 6.95 -8.38
CA LEU A 145 7.75 6.62 -9.39
C LEU A 145 6.46 7.40 -9.10
N PRO A 146 5.76 7.90 -10.13
CA PRO A 146 4.42 8.44 -9.93
C PRO A 146 3.44 7.29 -9.67
N VAL A 147 2.57 7.44 -8.68
CA VAL A 147 1.50 6.48 -8.37
C VAL A 147 0.18 7.22 -8.38
N GLY A 148 -0.54 7.07 -9.48
CA GLY A 148 -1.82 7.73 -9.76
C GLY A 148 -2.99 6.76 -9.81
N ASN A 149 -4.09 7.23 -10.38
CA ASN A 149 -5.34 6.48 -10.47
C ASN A 149 -5.20 5.20 -11.29
N GLY A 150 -5.41 4.05 -10.68
CA GLY A 150 -5.27 2.74 -11.33
C GLY A 150 -3.83 2.21 -11.44
N THR A 151 -2.85 2.86 -10.79
CA THR A 151 -1.45 2.41 -10.79
C THR A 151 -1.25 1.24 -9.83
N LEU A 152 -0.65 0.15 -10.32
CA LEU A 152 -0.23 -1.00 -9.51
C LEU A 152 1.29 -1.07 -9.40
N ILE A 153 1.77 -1.27 -8.17
CA ILE A 153 3.14 -1.72 -7.87
C ILE A 153 3.06 -3.07 -7.18
N ILE A 154 3.89 -4.03 -7.61
CA ILE A 154 4.20 -5.23 -6.82
C ILE A 154 5.63 -5.09 -6.32
N MET A 155 5.81 -5.14 -5.01
CA MET A 155 7.11 -5.19 -4.35
C MET A 155 7.44 -6.64 -4.06
N ALA A 156 8.61 -7.12 -4.53
CA ALA A 156 9.01 -8.52 -4.43
C ALA A 156 10.53 -8.68 -4.24
N GLY A 157 10.98 -9.92 -4.21
CA GLY A 157 12.39 -10.26 -3.98
C GLY A 157 12.83 -9.83 -2.59
N THR A 158 13.96 -9.17 -2.51
CA THR A 158 14.54 -8.68 -1.26
C THR A 158 14.18 -7.21 -0.95
N MET A 159 13.14 -6.67 -1.62
CA MET A 159 12.75 -5.26 -1.51
C MET A 159 12.60 -4.81 -0.06
N GLN A 160 11.87 -5.57 0.77
CA GLN A 160 11.60 -5.18 2.16
C GLN A 160 12.84 -5.31 3.08
N GLN A 161 13.85 -6.07 2.67
CA GLN A 161 15.09 -6.26 3.45
C GLN A 161 16.09 -5.12 3.23
N PHE A 162 16.22 -4.66 1.98
CA PHE A 162 17.29 -3.72 1.59
C PHE A 162 16.78 -2.33 1.23
N TRP A 163 15.48 -2.16 0.99
CA TRP A 163 14.90 -0.90 0.58
C TRP A 163 13.80 -0.45 1.54
N LYS A 164 13.66 0.84 1.66
CA LYS A 164 12.52 1.49 2.32
C LYS A 164 11.75 2.32 1.31
N HIS A 165 10.51 2.58 1.62
CA HIS A 165 9.64 3.38 0.75
C HIS A 165 8.79 4.37 1.55
N GLU A 166 8.30 5.41 0.86
CA GLU A 166 7.47 6.44 1.47
C GLU A 166 6.55 7.13 0.45
N ILE A 167 5.54 7.80 0.97
CA ILE A 167 4.77 8.84 0.28
C ILE A 167 5.07 10.16 0.99
N PRO A 168 5.96 11.01 0.46
CA PRO A 168 6.34 12.26 1.12
C PRO A 168 5.20 13.28 1.05
N LYS A 169 5.19 14.26 1.97
CA LYS A 169 4.35 15.44 1.85
C LYS A 169 4.66 16.21 0.58
N THR A 170 3.67 16.89 0.05
CA THR A 170 3.85 17.85 -1.06
C THR A 170 3.14 19.16 -0.76
N LYS A 171 3.69 20.26 -1.29
CA LYS A 171 3.06 21.59 -1.26
C LYS A 171 2.10 21.80 -2.42
N GLU A 172 2.09 20.90 -3.39
CA GLU A 172 1.18 20.94 -4.52
C GLU A 172 -0.25 20.75 -4.05
N ASN A 173 -1.17 21.41 -4.69
CA ASN A 173 -2.60 21.23 -4.45
C ASN A 173 -3.06 19.95 -5.14
N VAL A 174 -2.99 18.83 -4.44
CA VAL A 174 -3.41 17.51 -4.92
C VAL A 174 -4.68 17.06 -4.21
N GLY A 175 -5.52 16.35 -4.93
CA GLY A 175 -6.74 15.73 -4.39
C GLY A 175 -6.48 14.54 -3.47
N GLU A 176 -7.54 13.85 -3.12
CA GLU A 176 -7.48 12.64 -2.29
C GLU A 176 -6.88 11.47 -3.06
N ARG A 177 -6.15 10.63 -2.33
CA ARG A 177 -5.61 9.35 -2.81
C ARG A 177 -5.93 8.25 -1.83
N ILE A 178 -6.34 7.11 -2.33
CA ILE A 178 -6.44 5.87 -1.57
C ILE A 178 -5.37 4.90 -2.08
N ASN A 179 -4.63 4.31 -1.14
CA ASN A 179 -3.70 3.23 -1.43
C ASN A 179 -4.18 1.96 -0.76
N LEU A 180 -4.22 0.88 -1.51
CA LEU A 180 -4.51 -0.46 -1.02
C LEU A 180 -3.21 -1.26 -1.01
N THR A 181 -2.78 -1.71 0.17
CA THR A 181 -1.59 -2.55 0.30
C THR A 181 -2.01 -3.96 0.69
N PHE A 182 -1.99 -4.85 -0.29
CA PHE A 182 -2.34 -6.26 -0.14
C PHE A 182 -1.13 -7.06 0.34
N ARG A 183 -1.33 -7.87 1.38
CA ARG A 183 -0.30 -8.65 2.07
C ARG A 183 -0.77 -10.07 2.31
N GLN A 184 0.18 -10.98 2.38
CA GLN A 184 -0.02 -12.30 2.94
C GLN A 184 0.53 -12.30 4.37
N ILE A 185 -0.35 -12.40 5.35
CA ILE A 185 0.02 -12.59 6.76
C ILE A 185 0.06 -14.10 7.00
N MET A 186 1.22 -14.58 7.43
CA MET A 186 1.42 -16.00 7.77
C MET A 186 1.12 -16.21 9.25
N GLU A 187 0.56 -17.36 9.58
CA GLU A 187 0.39 -17.75 10.98
C GLU A 187 1.79 -17.88 11.63
N PRO A 188 1.93 -17.47 12.89
CA PRO A 188 3.16 -17.73 13.63
C PRO A 188 3.43 -19.24 13.67
N ALA A 189 4.67 -19.63 13.38
CA ALA A 189 5.10 -21.03 13.42
C ALA A 189 5.03 -21.59 14.85
#